data_5bdcdfe924ae18567dae7618455244ec
#
_entry.id   5bdcdfe924ae18567dae7618455244ec
#
_cell.length_a   1.000
_cell.length_b   1.000
_cell.length_c   1.000
_cell.angle_alpha   90.00
_cell.angle_beta   90.00
_cell.angle_gamma   90.00
#
_symmetry.space_group_name_H-M   'P 1'
#
loop_
_entity.id
_entity.type
_entity.pdbx_description
1 polymer ?
#
loop_
_entity_poly.entity_id
_entity_poly.type
_entity_poly.pdbx_seq_one_letter_code
_entity_poly.pdbx_strand_id
1 'polypeptide(L)'
;CIRDRAYVSQLPKTRHNGLGPGADLELGERLYEENCVDCHGAAGEGDVEKHIPAIAGQHYEYLMRQFENIRTGKRRNSDPEMVEQIQGFSPAQQAAVLDYTARLRPPEDKLAPYGWLNPDFPAYVRDAAGIRATPPAPPAQSE
;
A
#
# COMPACT_ATOMS: atom_id res chain seq x y z
N CYS A 1 20.03 -4.98 -9.06
CA CYS A 1 20.75 -6.23 -8.98
C CYS A 1 19.85 -7.34 -8.42
N ILE A 2 20.07 -8.62 -8.83
CA ILE A 2 19.22 -9.77 -8.39
C ILE A 2 19.27 -9.94 -6.86
N ARG A 3 20.46 -9.75 -6.27
CA ARG A 3 20.67 -9.85 -4.81
C ARG A 3 19.84 -8.81 -4.04
N ASP A 4 19.79 -7.58 -4.53
CA ASP A 4 19.08 -6.48 -3.89
C ASP A 4 17.55 -6.71 -3.98
N ARG A 5 17.08 -7.24 -5.11
CA ARG A 5 15.67 -7.61 -5.27
C ARG A 5 15.26 -8.71 -4.30
N ALA A 6 16.10 -9.77 -4.18
CA ALA A 6 15.85 -10.86 -3.24
C ALA A 6 15.81 -10.37 -1.80
N TYR A 7 16.72 -9.47 -1.42
CA TYR A 7 16.75 -8.86 -0.09
C TYR A 7 15.47 -8.04 0.17
N VAL A 8 15.15 -7.09 -0.70
CA VAL A 8 13.99 -6.20 -0.52
C VAL A 8 12.66 -6.98 -0.50
N SER A 9 12.54 -8.04 -1.32
CA SER A 9 11.33 -8.86 -1.36
C SER A 9 11.07 -9.67 -0.08
N GLN A 10 12.09 -9.88 0.75
CA GLN A 10 12.00 -10.60 2.01
C GLN A 10 11.76 -9.69 3.22
N LEU A 11 11.87 -8.37 3.04
CA LEU A 11 11.60 -7.44 4.13
C LEU A 11 10.11 -7.48 4.50
N PRO A 12 9.78 -7.58 5.79
CA PRO A 12 8.39 -7.51 6.22
C PRO A 12 7.82 -6.11 5.97
N LYS A 13 6.55 -6.05 5.62
CA LYS A 13 5.86 -4.78 5.43
C LYS A 13 5.66 -4.08 6.78
N THR A 14 5.91 -2.78 6.84
CA THR A 14 5.65 -2.01 8.06
C THR A 14 4.15 -1.86 8.28
N ARG A 15 3.74 -1.70 9.56
CA ARG A 15 2.34 -1.47 9.93
C ARG A 15 1.90 -0.01 9.72
N HIS A 16 2.86 0.85 9.38
CA HIS A 16 2.63 2.29 9.23
C HIS A 16 2.86 2.68 7.76
N ASN A 17 1.79 3.08 7.12
CA ASN A 17 1.81 3.72 5.80
C ASN A 17 1.07 5.06 5.89
N GLY A 18 1.40 5.99 5.00
CA GLY A 18 0.67 7.25 4.89
C GLY A 18 -0.75 7.00 4.39
N LEU A 19 -1.73 7.45 5.17
CA LEU A 19 -3.16 7.38 4.84
C LEU A 19 -3.61 8.69 4.19
N GLY A 20 -4.71 8.65 3.46
CA GLY A 20 -5.41 9.83 2.98
C GLY A 20 -6.27 10.47 4.08
N PRO A 21 -7.01 11.54 3.73
CA PRO A 21 -7.76 12.36 4.69
C PRO A 21 -8.97 11.65 5.33
N GLY A 22 -9.42 10.51 4.82
CA GLY A 22 -10.59 9.80 5.32
C GLY A 22 -11.93 10.46 4.98
N ALA A 23 -11.96 11.28 3.93
CA ALA A 23 -13.11 12.14 3.65
C ALA A 23 -14.36 11.36 3.21
N ASP A 24 -14.22 10.28 2.45
CA ASP A 24 -15.33 9.48 1.92
C ASP A 24 -14.92 8.01 1.74
N LEU A 25 -14.71 7.33 2.86
CA LEU A 25 -14.28 5.94 2.84
C LEU A 25 -15.37 4.98 2.36
N GLU A 26 -16.64 5.30 2.59
CA GLU A 26 -17.76 4.51 2.12
C GLU A 26 -17.86 4.49 0.58
N LEU A 27 -17.68 5.65 -0.05
CA LEU A 27 -17.54 5.72 -1.50
C LEU A 27 -16.28 4.96 -1.97
N GLY A 28 -15.18 5.11 -1.25
CA GLY A 28 -13.92 4.42 -1.56
C GLY A 28 -14.06 2.91 -1.55
N GLU A 29 -14.75 2.36 -0.56
CA GLU A 29 -15.04 0.93 -0.43
C GLU A 29 -15.87 0.42 -1.61
N ARG A 30 -17.01 1.05 -1.90
CA ARG A 30 -17.85 0.67 -3.04
C ARG A 30 -17.08 0.70 -4.36
N LEU A 31 -16.32 1.75 -4.61
CA LEU A 31 -15.54 1.88 -5.84
C LEU A 31 -14.45 0.80 -5.94
N TYR A 32 -13.86 0.42 -4.80
CA TYR A 32 -12.89 -0.65 -4.76
C TYR A 32 -13.53 -2.00 -5.09
N GLU A 33 -14.66 -2.30 -4.48
CA GLU A 33 -15.43 -3.53 -4.73
C GLU A 33 -15.88 -3.64 -6.19
N GLU A 34 -16.33 -2.54 -6.77
CA GLU A 34 -16.86 -2.51 -8.15
C GLU A 34 -15.77 -2.55 -9.22
N ASN A 35 -14.56 -2.06 -8.94
CA ASN A 35 -13.56 -1.78 -9.98
C ASN A 35 -12.17 -2.39 -9.75
N CYS A 36 -11.86 -2.85 -8.54
CA CYS A 36 -10.48 -3.21 -8.20
C CYS A 36 -10.34 -4.65 -7.69
N VAL A 37 -11.37 -5.17 -7.04
CA VAL A 37 -11.36 -6.45 -6.32
C VAL A 37 -11.06 -7.63 -7.22
N ASP A 38 -11.60 -7.67 -8.42
CA ASP A 38 -11.47 -8.80 -9.35
C ASP A 38 -10.00 -9.08 -9.73
N CYS A 39 -9.19 -8.04 -9.78
CA CYS A 39 -7.77 -8.15 -10.08
C CYS A 39 -6.92 -8.14 -8.81
N HIS A 40 -7.13 -7.16 -7.93
CA HIS A 40 -6.24 -6.93 -6.78
C HIS A 40 -6.59 -7.74 -5.54
N GLY A 41 -7.73 -8.43 -5.53
CA GLY A 41 -8.22 -9.18 -4.38
C GLY A 41 -8.93 -8.31 -3.35
N ALA A 42 -9.75 -8.93 -2.49
CA ALA A 42 -10.54 -8.21 -1.49
C ALA A 42 -9.70 -7.51 -0.42
N ALA A 43 -8.54 -8.04 -0.10
CA ALA A 43 -7.57 -7.42 0.81
C ALA A 43 -6.44 -6.67 0.09
N GLY A 44 -6.49 -6.52 -1.22
CA GLY A 44 -5.43 -5.85 -2.00
C GLY A 44 -4.15 -6.67 -2.11
N GLU A 45 -4.25 -7.98 -2.02
CA GLU A 45 -3.13 -8.93 -2.01
C GLU A 45 -2.47 -9.12 -3.37
N GLY A 46 -3.20 -8.84 -4.46
CA GLY A 46 -2.75 -9.05 -5.83
C GLY A 46 -2.62 -10.52 -6.23
N ASP A 47 -2.06 -10.75 -7.42
CA ASP A 47 -1.82 -12.10 -7.96
C ASP A 47 -0.43 -12.13 -8.63
N VAL A 48 0.49 -12.88 -8.03
CA VAL A 48 1.88 -12.97 -8.50
C VAL A 48 1.97 -13.68 -9.85
N GLU A 49 1.13 -14.68 -10.08
CA GLU A 49 1.15 -15.46 -11.33
C GLU A 49 0.64 -14.64 -12.52
N LYS A 50 -0.35 -13.79 -12.27
CA LYS A 50 -0.89 -12.85 -13.27
C LYS A 50 -0.13 -11.51 -13.32
N HIS A 51 0.92 -11.35 -12.52
CA HIS A 51 1.68 -10.11 -12.40
C HIS A 51 0.87 -8.91 -11.91
N ILE A 52 -0.20 -9.17 -11.16
CA ILE A 52 -1.02 -8.15 -10.53
C ILE A 52 -0.39 -7.77 -9.19
N PRO A 53 -0.01 -6.50 -8.99
CA PRO A 53 0.70 -6.10 -7.77
C PRO A 53 -0.22 -6.10 -6.54
N ALA A 54 0.34 -6.50 -5.40
CA ALA A 54 -0.26 -6.23 -4.11
C ALA A 54 -0.26 -4.73 -3.83
N ILE A 55 -1.41 -4.18 -3.45
CA ILE A 55 -1.60 -2.75 -3.17
C ILE A 55 -1.95 -2.48 -1.70
N ALA A 56 -2.24 -3.52 -0.93
CA ALA A 56 -2.49 -3.44 0.51
C ALA A 56 -1.30 -2.83 1.28
N GLY A 57 -1.58 -1.93 2.20
CA GLY A 57 -0.57 -1.26 3.02
C GLY A 57 0.34 -0.32 2.25
N GLN A 58 -0.05 0.12 1.06
CA GLN A 58 0.71 1.08 0.26
C GLN A 58 0.37 2.50 0.72
N HIS A 59 1.34 3.41 0.62
CA HIS A 59 1.15 4.82 0.96
C HIS A 59 0.17 5.52 0.02
N TYR A 60 -0.78 6.27 0.56
CA TYR A 60 -1.78 7.03 -0.20
C TYR A 60 -1.17 7.92 -1.27
N GLU A 61 -0.15 8.71 -0.93
CA GLU A 61 0.53 9.61 -1.88
C GLU A 61 1.24 8.84 -3.01
N TYR A 62 1.73 7.63 -2.73
CA TYR A 62 2.30 6.78 -3.76
C TYR A 62 1.21 6.26 -4.69
N LEU A 63 0.08 5.79 -4.14
CA LEU A 63 -1.06 5.32 -4.92
C LEU A 63 -1.60 6.43 -5.82
N MET A 64 -1.80 7.65 -5.29
CA MET A 64 -2.22 8.83 -6.07
C MET A 64 -1.30 9.10 -7.25
N ARG A 65 0.02 9.12 -7.01
CA ARG A 65 1.01 9.33 -8.06
C ARG A 65 1.02 8.21 -9.10
N GLN A 66 0.89 6.93 -8.67
CA GLN A 66 0.86 5.81 -9.61
C GLN A 66 -0.41 5.80 -10.45
N PHE A 67 -1.55 6.05 -9.84
CA PHE A 67 -2.83 6.15 -10.53
C PHE A 67 -2.76 7.21 -11.66
N GLU A 68 -2.26 8.40 -11.33
CA GLU A 68 -2.08 9.47 -12.32
C GLU A 68 -1.06 9.12 -13.41
N ASN A 69 0.04 8.47 -13.05
CA ASN A 69 1.05 8.03 -14.02
C ASN A 69 0.52 6.94 -14.97
N ILE A 70 -0.35 6.06 -14.49
CA ILE A 70 -1.03 5.05 -15.30
C ILE A 70 -2.03 5.75 -16.22
N ARG A 71 -2.92 6.57 -15.67
CA ARG A 71 -3.97 7.28 -16.41
C ARG A 71 -3.43 8.16 -17.54
N THR A 72 -2.30 8.83 -17.31
CA THR A 72 -1.67 9.74 -18.27
C THR A 72 -0.66 9.06 -19.20
N GLY A 73 -0.46 7.74 -19.08
CA GLY A 73 0.50 6.99 -19.89
C GLY A 73 1.97 7.27 -19.57
N LYS A 74 2.28 8.01 -18.51
CA LYS A 74 3.67 8.21 -18.04
C LYS A 74 4.30 6.90 -17.61
N ARG A 75 3.53 6.01 -17.01
CA ARG A 75 3.96 4.65 -16.68
C ARG A 75 3.75 3.75 -17.90
N ARG A 76 4.80 3.53 -18.68
CA ARG A 76 4.75 2.82 -19.97
C ARG A 76 4.52 1.31 -19.88
N ASN A 77 4.75 0.71 -18.72
CA ASN A 77 4.58 -0.73 -18.47
C ASN A 77 3.29 -1.05 -17.71
N SER A 78 2.30 -0.19 -17.82
CA SER A 78 0.99 -0.42 -17.24
C SER A 78 0.22 -1.43 -18.09
N ASP A 79 -0.55 -2.29 -17.42
CA ASP A 79 -1.48 -3.17 -18.09
C ASP A 79 -2.57 -2.35 -18.80
N PRO A 80 -2.92 -2.67 -20.05
CA PRO A 80 -3.94 -1.93 -20.81
C PRO A 80 -5.33 -1.97 -20.15
N GLU A 81 -5.73 -3.10 -19.53
CA GLU A 81 -7.01 -3.23 -18.85
C GLU A 81 -7.06 -2.30 -17.63
N MET A 82 -5.96 -2.23 -16.86
CA MET A 82 -5.84 -1.29 -15.74
C MET A 82 -5.91 0.16 -16.21
N VAL A 83 -5.29 0.50 -17.35
CA VAL A 83 -5.36 1.85 -17.93
C VAL A 83 -6.81 2.21 -18.28
N GLU A 84 -7.54 1.31 -18.94
CA GLU A 84 -8.94 1.53 -19.34
C GLU A 84 -9.84 1.67 -18.10
N GLN A 85 -9.68 0.78 -17.12
CA GLN A 85 -10.47 0.76 -15.89
C GLN A 85 -10.47 2.09 -15.14
N ILE A 86 -9.34 2.80 -15.11
CA ILE A 86 -9.21 4.01 -14.31
C ILE A 86 -9.48 5.32 -15.04
N GLN A 87 -9.74 5.28 -16.36
CA GLN A 87 -9.96 6.51 -17.15
C GLN A 87 -11.18 7.31 -16.71
N GLY A 88 -12.24 6.63 -16.29
CA GLY A 88 -13.54 7.23 -15.94
C GLY A 88 -13.60 7.88 -14.56
N PHE A 89 -12.58 7.73 -13.72
CA PHE A 89 -12.62 8.23 -12.35
C PHE A 89 -12.50 9.75 -12.28
N SER A 90 -13.44 10.39 -11.61
CA SER A 90 -13.31 11.79 -11.20
C SER A 90 -12.23 11.96 -10.13
N PRO A 91 -11.68 13.16 -9.93
CA PRO A 91 -10.70 13.40 -8.87
C PRO A 91 -11.20 13.03 -7.46
N ALA A 92 -12.48 13.22 -7.17
CA ALA A 92 -13.08 12.84 -5.90
C ALA A 92 -13.16 11.32 -5.72
N GLN A 93 -13.58 10.60 -6.76
CA GLN A 93 -13.62 9.13 -6.76
C GLN A 93 -12.21 8.54 -6.65
N GLN A 94 -11.25 9.09 -7.38
CA GLN A 94 -9.84 8.70 -7.27
C GLN A 94 -9.34 8.87 -5.83
N ALA A 95 -9.58 10.03 -5.21
CA ALA A 95 -9.15 10.28 -3.83
C ALA A 95 -9.80 9.28 -2.85
N ALA A 96 -11.10 9.04 -2.97
CA ALA A 96 -11.84 8.13 -2.10
C ALA A 96 -11.34 6.68 -2.22
N VAL A 97 -11.25 6.13 -3.45
CA VAL A 97 -10.85 4.74 -3.65
C VAL A 97 -9.40 4.49 -3.24
N LEU A 98 -8.50 5.44 -3.46
CA LEU A 98 -7.09 5.29 -3.08
C LEU A 98 -6.87 5.49 -1.58
N ASP A 99 -7.68 6.30 -0.91
CA ASP A 99 -7.66 6.39 0.54
C ASP A 99 -8.16 5.10 1.20
N TYR A 100 -9.26 4.52 0.70
CA TYR A 100 -9.70 3.18 1.12
C TYR A 100 -8.63 2.12 0.88
N THR A 101 -8.05 2.09 -0.32
CA THR A 101 -6.97 1.15 -0.68
C THR A 101 -5.76 1.26 0.25
N ALA A 102 -5.37 2.48 0.63
CA ALA A 102 -4.27 2.69 1.57
C ALA A 102 -4.55 2.11 2.98
N ARG A 103 -5.82 1.87 3.32
CA ARG A 103 -6.25 1.28 4.61
C ARG A 103 -6.38 -0.24 4.56
N LEU A 104 -6.35 -0.85 3.39
CA LEU A 104 -6.31 -2.31 3.26
C LEU A 104 -5.05 -2.85 3.94
N ARG A 105 -5.21 -3.87 4.76
CA ARG A 105 -4.11 -4.45 5.53
C ARG A 105 -3.53 -5.65 4.80
N PRO A 106 -2.20 -5.70 4.63
CA PRO A 106 -1.53 -6.92 4.23
C PRO A 106 -1.84 -8.06 5.22
N PRO A 107 -1.76 -9.32 4.76
CA PRO A 107 -1.86 -10.49 5.65
C PRO A 107 -0.86 -10.38 6.81
N GLU A 108 -1.26 -10.82 8.01
CA GLU A 108 -0.44 -10.69 9.24
C GLU A 108 0.93 -11.37 9.13
N ASP A 109 1.03 -12.47 8.37
CA ASP A 109 2.29 -13.16 8.11
C ASP A 109 3.28 -12.35 7.25
N LYS A 110 2.82 -11.31 6.59
CA LYS A 110 3.62 -10.37 5.80
C LYS A 110 3.98 -9.10 6.56
N LEU A 111 3.39 -8.90 7.73
CA LEU A 111 3.61 -7.69 8.52
C LEU A 111 4.79 -7.85 9.47
N ALA A 112 5.55 -6.78 9.62
CA ALA A 112 6.58 -6.69 10.64
C ALA A 112 5.98 -6.79 12.05
N PRO A 113 6.63 -7.48 12.98
CA PRO A 113 6.26 -7.41 14.39
C PRO A 113 6.22 -5.96 14.87
N TYR A 114 5.40 -5.72 15.89
CA TYR A 114 5.32 -4.37 16.47
C TYR A 114 6.69 -3.92 16.99
N GLY A 115 7.09 -2.69 16.64
CA GLY A 115 8.42 -2.16 17.02
C GLY A 115 9.60 -2.77 16.26
N TRP A 116 9.35 -3.54 15.18
CA TRP A 116 10.41 -4.13 14.37
C TRP A 116 11.33 -3.06 13.77
N LEU A 117 12.62 -3.27 13.96
CA LEU A 117 13.67 -2.50 13.32
C LEU A 117 14.51 -3.46 12.46
N ASN A 118 14.84 -3.04 11.25
CA ASN A 118 15.65 -3.87 10.37
C ASN A 118 17.02 -4.16 11.03
N PRO A 119 17.34 -5.42 11.32
CA PRO A 119 18.58 -5.79 12.01
C PRO A 119 19.85 -5.50 11.19
N ASP A 120 19.71 -5.42 9.86
CA ASP A 120 20.84 -5.18 8.95
C ASP A 120 21.30 -3.71 8.95
N PHE A 121 20.51 -2.80 9.54
CA PHE A 121 20.93 -1.42 9.72
C PHE A 121 21.72 -1.24 11.00
N PRO A 122 22.93 -0.64 10.92
CA PRO A 122 23.74 -0.34 12.10
C PRO A 122 22.96 0.49 13.14
N ALA A 123 23.24 0.25 14.42
CA ALA A 123 22.56 0.94 15.51
C ALA A 123 22.65 2.47 15.40
N TYR A 124 23.80 3.00 14.97
CA TYR A 124 23.98 4.45 14.79
C TYR A 124 23.06 5.07 13.72
N VAL A 125 22.67 4.32 12.70
CA VAL A 125 21.70 4.79 11.70
C VAL A 125 20.30 4.81 12.30
N ARG A 126 19.98 3.83 13.14
CA ARG A 126 18.70 3.72 13.84
C ARG A 126 18.54 4.78 14.92
N ASP A 127 19.64 5.15 15.57
CA ASP A 127 19.68 6.10 16.69
C ASP A 127 19.99 7.54 16.26
N ALA A 128 20.50 7.76 15.04
CA ALA A 128 20.95 9.06 14.54
C ALA A 128 19.84 10.14 14.49
N ALA A 129 18.58 9.73 14.49
CA ALA A 129 17.45 10.64 14.49
C ALA A 129 16.93 10.98 15.90
N GLY A 130 17.59 10.51 16.97
CA GLY A 130 17.07 10.66 18.33
C GLY A 130 15.72 9.96 18.55
N ILE A 131 15.29 9.21 17.56
CA ILE A 131 14.04 8.45 17.57
C ILE A 131 14.31 7.14 18.30
N ARG A 132 14.51 7.20 19.58
CA ARG A 132 13.92 6.18 20.44
C ARG A 132 12.43 6.45 20.42
N ALA A 133 11.79 6.14 19.29
CA ALA A 133 10.36 6.03 19.27
C ALA A 133 10.03 4.88 20.23
N THR A 134 9.65 5.24 21.44
CA THR A 134 8.88 4.30 22.26
C THR A 134 7.75 3.85 21.33
N PRO A 135 7.70 2.58 20.95
CA PRO A 135 6.65 2.13 20.04
C PRO A 135 5.31 2.53 20.69
N PRO A 136 4.37 3.13 19.93
CA PRO A 136 3.04 3.39 20.47
C PRO A 136 2.51 2.06 21.03
N ALA A 137 1.85 2.10 22.18
CA ALA A 137 1.29 0.90 22.79
C ALA A 137 0.39 0.17 21.78
N PRO A 138 0.39 -1.16 21.73
CA PRO A 138 -0.51 -1.90 20.87
C PRO A 138 -1.95 -1.43 21.15
N PRO A 139 -2.81 -1.34 20.12
CA PRO A 139 -4.21 -1.03 20.33
C PRO A 139 -4.81 -2.03 21.35
N ALA A 140 -5.56 -1.53 22.32
CA ALA A 140 -6.25 -2.37 23.28
C ALA A 140 -7.06 -3.43 22.53
N GLN A 141 -6.81 -4.70 22.83
CA GLN A 141 -7.61 -5.78 22.30
C GLN A 141 -9.00 -5.61 22.91
N SER A 142 -9.98 -5.27 22.07
CA SER A 142 -11.39 -5.32 22.48
C SER A 142 -11.76 -6.79 22.65
N GLU A 143 -11.99 -7.19 23.90
CA GLU A 143 -12.66 -8.44 24.25
C GLU A 143 -14.10 -8.45 23.72
#